data_d90fdcdba9a1288acd3b654d9b613888
#
_entry.id   d90fdcdba9a1288acd3b654d9b613888
#
_cell.length_a   1.000
_cell.length_b   1.000
_cell.length_c   1.000
_cell.angle_alpha   90.00
_cell.angle_beta   90.00
_cell.angle_gamma   90.00
#
_symmetry.space_group_name_H-M   'P 1'
#
loop_
_entity.id
_entity.type
_entity.pdbx_description
1 polymer ?
#
loop_
_entity_poly.entity_id
_entity_poly.type
_entity_poly.pdbx_seq_one_letter_code
_entity_poly.pdbx_strand_id
1 'polypeptide(L)'
;MAKLSYDDFKQRLSIQDVLVDAGYTLNRRDGLRYPSYVRLDSDGRRIRGDKFIVTANGQCCFQPPTQRNYNIIGFIKEHPEMFADYTPGIDKDRLVNLVCNRLLNNPIENRGTKIVTDRQPLPAFRLDEYNLHKFEGGNKDSQKPFYPYFKPRGLNLSTQYAFRKNFFLAERTTKGGHVYKILAFPMTILGKDDKIVGFEERGRMKQDGSSHKGMARGSNASEGLWMSSPEGTRLQDARRVFLFESAYDAMAFYQMLSGKDSNLDAKDKKELSHGVFASTGGNPSARQLEGLMRTAKEATFHIGFDMDETGKRFVEQFKALAERENIPSDRIIREEPSEGYKDFNDELLGHKVSTGVDLDADGNVEVNECEEKEYHRHR
;
A
#
# COMPACT_ATOMS: atom_id res chain seq x y z
N MET A 1 25.66 17.89 -9.63
CA MET A 1 24.71 16.76 -9.68
C MET A 1 23.66 17.02 -8.64
N ALA A 2 22.38 16.91 -8.97
CA ALA A 2 21.28 17.07 -8.02
C ALA A 2 21.41 16.01 -6.92
N LYS A 3 21.22 16.40 -5.66
CA LYS A 3 21.27 15.50 -4.50
C LYS A 3 20.05 14.56 -4.60
N LEU A 4 20.28 13.25 -4.75
CA LEU A 4 19.21 12.25 -4.80
C LEU A 4 18.54 12.13 -3.44
N SER A 5 17.21 12.06 -3.45
CA SER A 5 16.38 11.84 -2.27
C SER A 5 16.29 10.33 -1.94
N TYR A 6 15.75 9.98 -0.77
CA TYR A 6 15.48 8.60 -0.41
C TYR A 6 14.48 7.93 -1.33
N ASP A 7 13.54 8.68 -1.90
CA ASP A 7 12.57 8.14 -2.84
C ASP A 7 13.21 7.87 -4.20
N ASP A 8 14.16 8.71 -4.63
CA ASP A 8 14.95 8.41 -5.83
C ASP A 8 15.74 7.09 -5.67
N PHE A 9 16.31 6.85 -4.49
CA PHE A 9 17.00 5.59 -4.21
C PHE A 9 16.05 4.39 -4.25
N LYS A 10 14.89 4.47 -3.58
CA LYS A 10 13.87 3.41 -3.60
C LYS A 10 13.33 3.09 -4.99
N GLN A 11 13.27 4.09 -5.87
CA GLN A 11 12.81 3.90 -7.25
C GLN A 11 13.85 3.26 -8.14
N ARG A 12 15.13 3.55 -7.90
CA ARG A 12 16.24 3.17 -8.79
C ARG A 12 16.98 1.90 -8.35
N LEU A 13 16.91 1.55 -7.05
CA LEU A 13 17.54 0.37 -6.47
C LEU A 13 16.48 -0.62 -6.02
N SER A 14 16.78 -1.90 -6.10
CA SER A 14 15.98 -2.95 -5.48
C SER A 14 16.59 -3.36 -4.14
N ILE A 15 15.77 -3.90 -3.23
CA ILE A 15 16.28 -4.48 -1.98
C ILE A 15 17.27 -5.62 -2.23
N GLN A 16 17.15 -6.31 -3.37
CA GLN A 16 18.05 -7.38 -3.76
C GLN A 16 19.46 -6.84 -4.05
N ASP A 17 19.58 -5.66 -4.68
CA ASP A 17 20.87 -5.02 -4.95
C ASP A 17 21.59 -4.69 -3.64
N VAL A 18 20.84 -4.23 -2.64
CA VAL A 18 21.36 -3.92 -1.31
C VAL A 18 21.75 -5.19 -0.55
N LEU A 19 20.93 -6.26 -0.62
CA LEU A 19 21.26 -7.54 0.02
C LEU A 19 22.53 -8.16 -0.58
N VAL A 20 22.70 -8.09 -1.89
CA VAL A 20 23.93 -8.61 -2.54
C VAL A 20 25.15 -7.80 -2.11
N ASP A 21 25.03 -6.48 -2.04
CA ASP A 21 26.10 -5.61 -1.58
C ASP A 21 26.49 -5.87 -0.11
N ALA A 22 25.50 -6.21 0.72
CA ALA A 22 25.69 -6.64 2.10
C ALA A 22 26.25 -8.08 2.25
N GLY A 23 26.62 -8.75 1.13
CA GLY A 23 27.24 -10.06 1.13
C GLY A 23 26.27 -11.25 1.15
N TYR A 24 24.98 -11.02 0.85
CA TYR A 24 24.01 -12.11 0.73
C TYR A 24 23.97 -12.66 -0.71
N THR A 25 23.70 -13.95 -0.82
CA THR A 25 23.54 -14.65 -2.10
C THR A 25 22.14 -15.21 -2.24
N LEU A 26 21.64 -15.25 -3.49
CA LEU A 26 20.32 -15.81 -3.78
C LEU A 26 20.28 -17.30 -3.44
N ASN A 27 19.32 -17.67 -2.58
CA ASN A 27 19.08 -19.06 -2.21
C ASN A 27 18.15 -19.73 -3.23
N ARG A 28 18.74 -20.45 -4.17
CA ARG A 28 17.98 -21.12 -5.24
C ARG A 28 17.10 -22.29 -4.76
N ARG A 29 17.28 -22.78 -3.52
CA ARG A 29 16.55 -23.95 -3.00
C ARG A 29 15.14 -23.62 -2.52
N ASP A 30 14.84 -22.37 -2.17
CA ASP A 30 13.56 -21.97 -1.55
C ASP A 30 12.47 -21.57 -2.55
N GLY A 31 12.71 -21.72 -3.86
CA GLY A 31 11.77 -21.33 -4.91
C GLY A 31 11.79 -19.81 -5.22
N LEU A 32 11.14 -19.43 -6.33
CA LEU A 32 11.25 -18.06 -6.88
C LEU A 32 10.06 -17.16 -6.56
N ARG A 33 9.05 -17.65 -5.86
CA ARG A 33 7.86 -16.83 -5.56
C ARG A 33 8.18 -15.69 -4.58
N TYR A 34 9.03 -16.01 -3.60
CA TYR A 34 9.58 -15.06 -2.63
C TYR A 34 11.07 -15.36 -2.53
N PRO A 35 11.90 -14.71 -3.36
CA PRO A 35 13.33 -14.99 -3.37
C PRO A 35 13.92 -14.81 -1.97
N SER A 36 14.67 -15.77 -1.51
CA SER A 36 15.40 -15.66 -0.26
C SER A 36 16.89 -15.48 -0.50
N TYR A 37 17.52 -14.72 0.37
CA TYR A 37 18.94 -14.40 0.33
C TYR A 37 19.58 -14.90 1.63
N VAL A 38 20.73 -15.56 1.52
CA VAL A 38 21.44 -16.17 2.63
C VAL A 38 22.91 -15.78 2.60
N ARG A 39 23.53 -15.71 3.77
CA ARG A 39 25.01 -15.60 3.86
C ARG A 39 25.62 -17.00 3.89
N LEU A 40 26.80 -17.09 3.29
CA LEU A 40 27.61 -18.29 3.29
C LEU A 40 28.83 -18.07 4.18
N ASP A 41 29.25 -19.09 4.87
CA ASP A 41 30.53 -19.12 5.58
C ASP A 41 31.71 -19.35 4.62
N SER A 42 32.94 -19.42 5.16
CA SER A 42 34.17 -19.66 4.39
C SER A 42 34.15 -20.98 3.61
N ASP A 43 33.35 -21.95 4.06
CA ASP A 43 33.21 -23.26 3.43
C ASP A 43 32.09 -23.33 2.39
N GLY A 44 31.40 -22.18 2.12
CA GLY A 44 30.27 -22.10 1.22
C GLY A 44 28.97 -22.69 1.80
N ARG A 45 28.91 -22.94 3.12
CA ARG A 45 27.71 -23.42 3.80
C ARG A 45 26.89 -22.25 4.29
N ARG A 46 25.56 -22.45 4.34
CA ARG A 46 24.64 -21.40 4.82
C ARG A 46 24.79 -21.18 6.32
N ILE A 47 24.91 -19.92 6.69
CA ILE A 47 24.85 -19.50 8.09
C ILE A 47 23.40 -19.65 8.56
N ARG A 48 23.17 -20.45 9.62
CA ARG A 48 21.82 -20.66 10.17
C ARG A 48 21.28 -19.38 10.78
N GLY A 49 19.99 -19.10 10.49
CA GLY A 49 19.30 -17.91 11.00
C GLY A 49 19.57 -16.62 10.22
N ASP A 50 20.59 -16.60 9.36
CA ASP A 50 20.94 -15.42 8.55
C ASP A 50 20.36 -15.53 7.14
N LYS A 51 19.04 -15.28 7.05
CA LYS A 51 18.25 -15.38 5.83
C LYS A 51 17.25 -14.25 5.74
N PHE A 52 17.21 -13.57 4.61
CA PHE A 52 16.18 -12.60 4.28
C PHE A 52 15.29 -13.11 3.16
N ILE A 53 13.98 -12.85 3.27
CA ILE A 53 12.98 -13.16 2.24
C ILE A 53 12.54 -11.85 1.62
N VAL A 54 12.60 -11.75 0.29
CA VAL A 54 12.20 -10.56 -0.46
C VAL A 54 10.71 -10.60 -0.72
N THR A 55 10.02 -9.48 -0.48
CA THR A 55 8.58 -9.35 -0.76
C THR A 55 8.28 -9.42 -2.27
N ALA A 56 7.05 -9.74 -2.62
CA ALA A 56 6.64 -9.96 -4.01
C ALA A 56 6.89 -8.78 -4.96
N ASN A 57 6.89 -7.56 -4.42
CA ASN A 57 7.18 -6.33 -5.17
C ASN A 57 8.69 -6.02 -5.31
N GLY A 58 9.57 -6.79 -4.67
CA GLY A 58 11.01 -6.57 -4.69
C GLY A 58 11.51 -5.31 -3.96
N GLN A 59 10.63 -4.62 -3.23
CA GLN A 59 10.94 -3.35 -2.56
C GLN A 59 11.38 -3.52 -1.11
N CYS A 60 10.99 -4.62 -0.48
CA CYS A 60 11.27 -4.90 0.92
C CYS A 60 11.77 -6.33 1.11
N CYS A 61 12.43 -6.55 2.25
CA CYS A 61 12.75 -7.89 2.73
C CYS A 61 12.42 -7.99 4.22
N PHE A 62 12.31 -9.21 4.72
CA PHE A 62 12.16 -9.51 6.15
C PHE A 62 12.97 -10.72 6.55
N GLN A 63 13.36 -10.80 7.82
CA GLN A 63 14.10 -11.92 8.39
C GLN A 63 13.18 -12.75 9.28
N PRO A 64 12.90 -14.03 8.95
CA PRO A 64 12.18 -14.92 9.85
C PRO A 64 12.96 -15.18 11.17
N PRO A 65 12.31 -15.33 12.33
CA PRO A 65 10.85 -15.39 12.52
C PRO A 65 10.17 -14.03 12.61
N THR A 66 10.93 -12.92 12.64
CA THR A 66 10.35 -11.58 12.73
C THR A 66 9.62 -11.22 11.45
N GLN A 67 8.49 -10.51 11.58
CA GLN A 67 7.74 -9.99 10.43
C GLN A 67 8.12 -8.54 10.09
N ARG A 68 9.17 -8.01 10.72
CA ARG A 68 9.64 -6.64 10.46
C ARG A 68 10.16 -6.53 9.03
N ASN A 69 9.52 -5.69 8.24
CA ASN A 69 9.92 -5.42 6.86
C ASN A 69 10.96 -4.30 6.82
N TYR A 70 11.98 -4.50 6.01
CA TYR A 70 13.02 -3.53 5.69
C TYR A 70 12.93 -3.14 4.22
N ASN A 71 12.77 -1.85 3.94
CA ASN A 71 13.11 -1.30 2.64
C ASN A 71 14.63 -1.02 2.57
N ILE A 72 15.13 -0.57 1.41
CA ILE A 72 16.56 -0.33 1.21
C ILE A 72 17.17 0.61 2.26
N ILE A 73 16.46 1.67 2.63
CA ILE A 73 16.93 2.66 3.61
C ILE A 73 16.96 2.04 5.02
N GLY A 74 15.86 1.38 5.40
CA GLY A 74 15.75 0.71 6.70
C GLY A 74 16.77 -0.39 6.86
N PHE A 75 17.01 -1.18 5.82
CA PHE A 75 18.03 -2.26 5.86
C PHE A 75 19.43 -1.71 6.09
N ILE A 76 19.84 -0.67 5.36
CA ILE A 76 21.18 -0.07 5.52
C ILE A 76 21.34 0.52 6.93
N LYS A 77 20.30 1.19 7.47
CA LYS A 77 20.36 1.81 8.80
C LYS A 77 20.41 0.81 9.95
N GLU A 78 19.79 -0.36 9.79
CA GLU A 78 19.75 -1.41 10.81
C GLU A 78 20.98 -2.34 10.77
N HIS A 79 21.61 -2.47 9.61
CA HIS A 79 22.76 -3.35 9.39
C HIS A 79 23.97 -2.60 8.81
N PRO A 80 24.39 -1.48 9.43
CA PRO A 80 25.42 -0.60 8.86
C PRO A 80 26.76 -1.29 8.63
N GLU A 81 27.14 -2.22 9.53
CA GLU A 81 28.41 -2.95 9.51
C GLU A 81 28.56 -3.89 8.32
N MET A 82 27.49 -4.18 7.60
CA MET A 82 27.51 -5.05 6.42
C MET A 82 28.01 -4.34 5.14
N PHE A 83 28.19 -3.03 5.19
CA PHE A 83 28.55 -2.23 4.02
C PHE A 83 30.00 -1.75 4.08
N ALA A 84 30.67 -1.80 2.93
CA ALA A 84 32.06 -1.34 2.81
C ALA A 84 32.25 0.16 3.13
N ASP A 85 31.18 0.95 3.02
CA ASP A 85 31.20 2.39 3.32
C ASP A 85 31.07 2.68 4.82
N TYR A 86 30.85 1.68 5.65
CA TYR A 86 30.67 1.84 7.08
C TYR A 86 31.99 2.17 7.77
N THR A 87 31.95 3.17 8.64
CA THR A 87 32.98 3.48 9.61
C THR A 87 32.34 3.71 10.98
N PRO A 88 32.97 3.26 12.11
CA PRO A 88 32.41 3.48 13.43
C PRO A 88 32.09 4.96 13.68
N GLY A 89 30.84 5.24 14.09
CA GLY A 89 30.37 6.61 14.36
C GLY A 89 29.85 7.36 13.13
N ILE A 90 29.80 6.76 11.95
CA ILE A 90 29.20 7.40 10.77
C ILE A 90 27.71 7.67 11.02
N ASP A 91 27.25 8.84 10.61
CA ASP A 91 25.82 9.15 10.57
C ASP A 91 25.07 8.19 9.64
N LYS A 92 23.94 7.65 10.10
CA LYS A 92 23.17 6.62 9.36
C LYS A 92 22.64 7.15 8.02
N ASP A 93 22.24 8.41 7.94
CA ASP A 93 21.74 9.02 6.71
C ASP A 93 22.88 9.25 5.72
N ARG A 94 24.06 9.60 6.23
CA ARG A 94 25.27 9.71 5.42
C ARG A 94 25.66 8.33 4.86
N LEU A 95 25.61 7.27 5.66
CA LEU A 95 25.88 5.91 5.19
C LEU A 95 24.92 5.49 4.08
N VAL A 96 23.61 5.71 4.26
CA VAL A 96 22.60 5.44 3.23
C VAL A 96 22.96 6.16 1.92
N ASN A 97 23.29 7.45 1.99
CA ASN A 97 23.66 8.20 0.80
C ASN A 97 24.93 7.62 0.13
N LEU A 98 25.95 7.25 0.89
CA LEU A 98 27.17 6.66 0.33
C LEU A 98 26.89 5.33 -0.37
N VAL A 99 26.24 4.39 0.31
CA VAL A 99 25.89 3.07 -0.23
C VAL A 99 25.01 3.19 -1.46
N CYS A 100 23.92 3.94 -1.39
CA CYS A 100 22.99 4.07 -2.51
C CYS A 100 23.60 4.76 -3.73
N ASN A 101 24.37 5.84 -3.55
CA ASN A 101 25.06 6.48 -4.66
C ASN A 101 26.12 5.58 -5.29
N ARG A 102 26.88 4.84 -4.48
CA ARG A 102 27.86 3.87 -4.98
C ARG A 102 27.18 2.77 -5.79
N LEU A 103 26.05 2.24 -5.31
CA LEU A 103 25.29 1.23 -6.04
C LEU A 103 24.73 1.74 -7.37
N LEU A 104 24.31 2.99 -7.45
CA LEU A 104 23.83 3.63 -8.67
C LEU A 104 24.94 3.90 -9.68
N ASN A 105 26.15 4.25 -9.22
CA ASN A 105 27.28 4.59 -10.08
C ASN A 105 28.13 3.38 -10.50
N ASN A 106 28.01 2.28 -9.78
CA ASN A 106 28.68 1.03 -10.07
C ASN A 106 27.66 -0.12 -10.12
N PRO A 107 26.98 -0.29 -11.23
CA PRO A 107 25.98 -1.35 -11.39
C PRO A 107 26.58 -2.71 -11.07
N ILE A 108 25.76 -3.60 -10.54
CA ILE A 108 26.16 -4.94 -10.08
C ILE A 108 26.83 -5.76 -11.18
N GLU A 109 26.51 -5.53 -12.44
CA GLU A 109 27.12 -6.14 -13.62
C GLU A 109 28.65 -5.95 -13.67
N ASN A 110 29.16 -4.86 -13.11
CA ASN A 110 30.60 -4.56 -13.08
C ASN A 110 31.36 -5.19 -11.90
N ARG A 111 30.68 -5.91 -11.02
CA ARG A 111 31.26 -6.47 -9.78
C ARG A 111 31.74 -7.92 -9.91
N GLY A 112 31.79 -8.46 -11.11
CA GLY A 112 32.27 -9.84 -11.35
C GLY A 112 31.36 -10.94 -10.80
N THR A 113 30.33 -10.60 -10.06
CA THR A 113 29.27 -11.52 -9.68
C THR A 113 28.28 -11.60 -10.82
N LYS A 114 28.30 -12.70 -11.58
CA LYS A 114 27.16 -13.05 -12.45
C LYS A 114 25.94 -13.24 -11.56
N ILE A 115 25.29 -12.14 -11.19
CA ILE A 115 23.91 -12.19 -10.76
C ILE A 115 23.18 -12.59 -12.02
N VAL A 116 22.85 -13.87 -12.09
CA VAL A 116 21.89 -14.34 -13.08
C VAL A 116 20.59 -13.63 -12.73
N THR A 117 20.43 -12.46 -13.30
CA THR A 117 19.15 -11.78 -13.43
C THR A 117 18.32 -12.55 -14.43
N ASP A 118 18.05 -13.83 -14.18
CA ASP A 118 16.83 -14.47 -14.65
C ASP A 118 15.66 -13.87 -13.86
N ARG A 119 15.67 -12.55 -13.76
CA ARG A 119 14.45 -11.81 -13.57
C ARG A 119 13.71 -11.90 -14.89
N GLN A 120 12.94 -12.94 -15.05
CA GLN A 120 11.74 -12.74 -15.83
C GLN A 120 11.06 -11.53 -15.14
N PRO A 121 10.90 -10.40 -15.85
CA PRO A 121 10.16 -9.28 -15.28
C PRO A 121 8.88 -9.90 -14.72
N LEU A 122 8.50 -9.50 -13.50
CA LEU A 122 7.23 -9.95 -12.93
C LEU A 122 6.22 -9.76 -14.04
N PRO A 123 5.52 -10.82 -14.48
CA PRO A 123 4.65 -10.71 -15.63
C PRO A 123 3.73 -9.53 -15.39
N ALA A 124 3.69 -8.61 -16.34
CA ALA A 124 2.83 -7.45 -16.28
C ALA A 124 1.40 -7.92 -15.94
N PHE A 125 0.66 -7.10 -15.23
CA PHE A 125 -0.74 -7.38 -14.91
C PHE A 125 -1.50 -7.75 -16.17
N ARG A 126 -2.26 -8.83 -16.10
CA ARG A 126 -3.03 -9.38 -17.22
C ARG A 126 -4.51 -9.40 -16.84
N LEU A 127 -5.24 -8.43 -17.35
CA LEU A 127 -6.67 -8.31 -17.12
C LEU A 127 -7.46 -9.49 -17.73
N ASP A 128 -6.96 -10.03 -18.83
CA ASP A 128 -7.55 -11.18 -19.54
C ASP A 128 -7.50 -12.52 -18.76
N GLU A 129 -6.73 -12.56 -17.67
CA GLU A 129 -6.75 -13.71 -16.74
C GLU A 129 -7.93 -13.69 -15.76
N TYR A 130 -8.74 -12.61 -15.76
CA TYR A 130 -9.84 -12.42 -14.81
C TYR A 130 -11.18 -12.36 -15.51
N ASN A 131 -12.18 -13.07 -14.96
CA ASN A 131 -13.58 -12.87 -15.27
C ASN A 131 -14.15 -11.83 -14.28
N LEU A 132 -14.64 -10.70 -14.80
CA LEU A 132 -15.10 -9.59 -13.98
C LEU A 132 -16.62 -9.58 -13.87
N HIS A 133 -17.14 -9.71 -12.66
CA HIS A 133 -18.56 -9.57 -12.37
C HIS A 133 -18.84 -8.14 -11.89
N LYS A 134 -19.80 -7.48 -12.53
CA LYS A 134 -20.21 -6.10 -12.23
C LYS A 134 -21.34 -6.07 -11.21
N PHE A 135 -21.34 -5.02 -10.41
CA PHE A 135 -22.47 -4.66 -9.55
C PHE A 135 -23.46 -3.84 -10.38
N GLU A 136 -24.63 -4.39 -10.65
CA GLU A 136 -25.67 -3.72 -11.44
C GLU A 136 -26.76 -3.15 -10.55
N GLY A 137 -27.09 -1.86 -10.77
CA GLY A 137 -28.18 -1.20 -10.07
C GLY A 137 -29.53 -1.84 -10.43
N GLY A 138 -30.36 -2.09 -9.42
CA GLY A 138 -31.67 -2.73 -9.62
C GLY A 138 -31.67 -4.24 -9.79
N ASN A 139 -30.51 -4.87 -9.97
CA ASN A 139 -30.36 -6.31 -10.11
C ASN A 139 -29.83 -6.96 -8.81
N LYS A 140 -30.73 -7.49 -7.98
CA LYS A 140 -30.37 -8.10 -6.71
C LYS A 140 -29.43 -9.30 -6.84
N ASP A 141 -29.52 -10.06 -7.92
CA ASP A 141 -28.69 -11.25 -8.11
C ASP A 141 -27.25 -10.89 -8.46
N SER A 142 -27.02 -9.78 -9.18
CA SER A 142 -25.68 -9.23 -9.42
C SER A 142 -25.08 -8.64 -8.13
N GLN A 143 -25.90 -8.15 -7.20
CA GLN A 143 -25.48 -7.47 -5.97
C GLN A 143 -25.11 -8.44 -4.83
N LYS A 144 -25.88 -9.52 -4.64
CA LYS A 144 -25.70 -10.51 -3.57
C LYS A 144 -24.26 -11.01 -3.41
N PRO A 145 -23.50 -11.33 -4.50
CA PRO A 145 -22.13 -11.80 -4.39
C PRO A 145 -21.16 -10.83 -3.73
N PHE A 146 -21.48 -9.52 -3.73
CA PHE A 146 -20.66 -8.48 -3.11
C PHE A 146 -20.89 -8.31 -1.61
N TYR A 147 -22.04 -8.75 -1.07
CA TYR A 147 -22.37 -8.58 0.35
C TYR A 147 -21.32 -9.11 1.34
N PRO A 148 -20.68 -10.26 1.12
CA PRO A 148 -19.66 -10.76 2.03
C PRO A 148 -18.40 -9.88 2.13
N TYR A 149 -18.22 -8.95 1.20
CA TYR A 149 -17.07 -8.02 1.18
C TYR A 149 -17.41 -6.66 1.78
N PHE A 150 -18.62 -6.15 1.52
CA PHE A 150 -19.02 -4.81 1.93
C PHE A 150 -19.77 -4.77 3.27
N LYS A 151 -20.62 -5.78 3.56
CA LYS A 151 -21.41 -5.81 4.80
C LYS A 151 -20.52 -5.80 6.07
N PRO A 152 -19.44 -6.61 6.16
CA PRO A 152 -18.55 -6.56 7.32
C PRO A 152 -17.76 -5.25 7.45
N ARG A 153 -17.75 -4.42 6.41
CA ARG A 153 -17.13 -3.10 6.37
C ARG A 153 -18.14 -1.96 6.60
N GLY A 154 -19.38 -2.28 6.95
CA GLY A 154 -20.43 -1.28 7.18
C GLY A 154 -20.90 -0.54 5.94
N LEU A 155 -20.40 -0.89 4.74
CA LEU A 155 -20.70 -0.18 3.50
C LEU A 155 -22.07 -0.58 2.95
N ASN A 156 -22.99 0.37 2.96
CA ASN A 156 -24.38 0.20 2.54
C ASN A 156 -24.55 0.14 1.02
N LEU A 157 -25.74 -0.26 0.56
CA LEU A 157 -26.04 -0.41 -0.87
C LEU A 157 -26.00 0.93 -1.63
N SER A 158 -26.35 2.03 -0.99
CA SER A 158 -26.30 3.36 -1.62
C SER A 158 -24.87 3.74 -1.98
N THR A 159 -23.95 3.52 -1.03
CA THR A 159 -22.50 3.74 -1.25
C THR A 159 -21.94 2.80 -2.33
N GLN A 160 -22.28 1.52 -2.26
CA GLN A 160 -21.88 0.57 -3.31
C GLN A 160 -22.39 1.01 -4.68
N TYR A 161 -23.64 1.49 -4.75
CA TYR A 161 -24.21 2.00 -5.99
C TYR A 161 -23.47 3.23 -6.52
N ALA A 162 -23.09 4.16 -5.64
CA ALA A 162 -22.32 5.35 -6.00
C ALA A 162 -20.98 5.00 -6.66
N PHE A 163 -20.28 4.00 -6.15
CA PHE A 163 -18.96 3.58 -6.63
C PHE A 163 -18.97 2.39 -7.60
N ARG A 164 -20.13 1.88 -8.03
CA ARG A 164 -20.33 0.62 -8.78
C ARG A 164 -19.51 0.45 -10.06
N LYS A 165 -19.07 1.56 -10.65
CA LYS A 165 -18.27 1.53 -11.88
C LYS A 165 -16.80 1.17 -11.65
N ASN A 166 -16.34 1.32 -10.41
CA ASN A 166 -14.92 1.25 -10.05
C ASN A 166 -14.61 0.15 -9.01
N PHE A 167 -15.41 -0.91 -8.97
CA PHE A 167 -15.06 -2.17 -8.32
C PHE A 167 -15.71 -3.36 -9.04
N PHE A 168 -15.13 -4.53 -8.89
CA PHE A 168 -15.59 -5.78 -9.50
C PHE A 168 -15.41 -6.94 -8.53
N LEU A 169 -16.16 -8.03 -8.70
CA LEU A 169 -15.70 -9.32 -8.25
C LEU A 169 -14.85 -9.93 -9.37
N ALA A 170 -13.55 -10.00 -9.13
CA ALA A 170 -12.61 -10.60 -10.05
C ALA A 170 -12.45 -12.09 -9.73
N GLU A 171 -12.72 -12.92 -10.71
CA GLU A 171 -12.61 -14.37 -10.60
C GLU A 171 -11.48 -14.84 -11.51
N ARG A 172 -10.57 -15.63 -10.93
CA ARG A 172 -9.42 -16.20 -11.65
C ARG A 172 -9.29 -17.68 -11.33
N THR A 173 -9.08 -18.48 -12.37
CA THR A 173 -8.75 -19.89 -12.19
C THR A 173 -7.23 -20.05 -12.12
N THR A 174 -6.75 -20.67 -11.08
CA THR A 174 -5.33 -21.01 -10.93
C THR A 174 -4.94 -22.17 -11.84
N LYS A 175 -3.63 -22.37 -12.07
CA LYS A 175 -3.13 -23.53 -12.84
C LYS A 175 -3.56 -24.89 -12.26
N GLY A 176 -3.88 -24.94 -10.96
CA GLY A 176 -4.40 -26.14 -10.29
C GLY A 176 -5.92 -26.28 -10.33
N GLY A 177 -6.63 -25.48 -11.16
CA GLY A 177 -8.10 -25.54 -11.29
C GLY A 177 -8.89 -24.87 -10.16
N HIS A 178 -8.23 -24.31 -9.14
CA HIS A 178 -8.93 -23.59 -8.07
C HIS A 178 -9.42 -22.23 -8.56
N VAL A 179 -10.69 -21.96 -8.32
CA VAL A 179 -11.30 -20.66 -8.61
C VAL A 179 -11.08 -19.74 -7.41
N TYR A 180 -10.40 -18.63 -7.69
CA TYR A 180 -10.14 -17.55 -6.74
C TYR A 180 -11.04 -16.37 -7.07
N LYS A 181 -11.86 -15.96 -6.09
CA LYS A 181 -12.79 -14.82 -6.24
C LYS A 181 -12.50 -13.78 -5.17
N ILE A 182 -12.31 -12.52 -5.60
CA ILE A 182 -11.90 -11.42 -4.75
C ILE A 182 -12.62 -10.13 -5.16
N LEU A 183 -12.85 -9.23 -4.21
CA LEU A 183 -13.24 -7.86 -4.53
C LEU A 183 -12.01 -7.11 -5.05
N ALA A 184 -12.13 -6.56 -6.24
CA ALA A 184 -11.06 -5.87 -6.96
C ALA A 184 -11.44 -4.41 -7.21
N PHE A 185 -10.57 -3.51 -6.84
CA PHE A 185 -10.64 -2.08 -7.12
C PHE A 185 -9.64 -1.78 -8.23
N PRO A 186 -10.10 -1.45 -9.46
CA PRO A 186 -9.21 -1.29 -10.61
C PRO A 186 -8.34 -0.06 -10.48
N MET A 187 -7.05 -0.23 -10.80
CA MET A 187 -6.05 0.84 -10.80
C MET A 187 -5.74 1.25 -12.22
N THR A 188 -5.70 2.56 -12.46
CA THR A 188 -5.32 3.16 -13.75
C THR A 188 -4.17 4.13 -13.55
N ILE A 189 -3.39 4.38 -14.61
CA ILE A 189 -2.30 5.37 -14.59
C ILE A 189 -2.83 6.71 -15.08
N LEU A 190 -2.59 7.75 -14.31
CA LEU A 190 -3.04 9.10 -14.61
C LEU A 190 -2.42 9.64 -15.91
N GLY A 191 -3.26 10.30 -16.73
CA GLY A 191 -2.81 10.90 -17.99
C GLY A 191 -2.47 9.88 -19.09
N LYS A 192 -2.73 8.60 -18.88
CA LYS A 192 -2.68 7.54 -19.89
C LYS A 192 -4.10 7.00 -20.14
N ASP A 193 -4.23 6.16 -21.15
CA ASP A 193 -5.49 5.48 -21.45
C ASP A 193 -6.10 4.86 -20.18
N ASP A 194 -7.43 4.79 -20.10
CA ASP A 194 -8.17 4.18 -18.96
C ASP A 194 -7.90 2.68 -18.79
N LYS A 195 -6.74 2.25 -19.21
CA LYS A 195 -6.29 0.86 -19.11
C LYS A 195 -6.08 0.47 -17.66
N ILE A 196 -6.73 -0.59 -17.24
CA ILE A 196 -6.51 -1.19 -15.92
C ILE A 196 -5.10 -1.81 -15.89
N VAL A 197 -4.27 -1.34 -14.97
CA VAL A 197 -2.88 -1.76 -14.78
C VAL A 197 -2.68 -2.58 -13.51
N GLY A 198 -3.74 -2.87 -12.79
CA GLY A 198 -3.72 -3.64 -11.56
C GLY A 198 -5.04 -3.59 -10.82
N PHE A 199 -5.10 -4.33 -9.73
CA PHE A 199 -6.19 -4.27 -8.75
C PHE A 199 -5.63 -4.13 -7.34
N GLU A 200 -6.23 -3.23 -6.56
CA GLU A 200 -6.24 -3.37 -5.11
C GLU A 200 -7.22 -4.49 -4.76
N GLU A 201 -6.77 -5.52 -4.05
CA GLU A 201 -7.54 -6.72 -3.74
C GLU A 201 -7.99 -6.76 -2.29
N ARG A 202 -9.26 -7.14 -2.09
CA ARG A 202 -9.85 -7.34 -0.75
C ARG A 202 -10.56 -8.69 -0.69
N GLY A 203 -10.16 -9.52 0.25
CA GLY A 203 -10.80 -10.82 0.53
C GLY A 203 -12.05 -10.69 1.38
N ARG A 204 -12.80 -11.78 1.45
CA ARG A 204 -13.89 -11.94 2.44
C ARG A 204 -13.29 -11.92 3.84
N MET A 205 -14.01 -11.34 4.78
CA MET A 205 -13.66 -11.44 6.18
C MET A 205 -13.85 -12.89 6.65
N LYS A 206 -12.85 -13.43 7.33
CA LYS A 206 -12.87 -14.75 7.94
C LYS A 206 -13.51 -14.67 9.32
N GLN A 207 -13.74 -15.85 9.94
CA GLN A 207 -14.33 -15.93 11.30
C GLN A 207 -13.42 -15.29 12.37
N ASP A 208 -12.10 -15.28 12.14
CA ASP A 208 -11.11 -14.64 13.01
C ASP A 208 -10.99 -13.13 12.80
N GLY A 209 -11.86 -12.52 12.00
CA GLY A 209 -11.82 -11.11 11.65
C GLY A 209 -10.75 -10.74 10.62
N SER A 210 -9.85 -11.64 10.25
CA SER A 210 -8.84 -11.38 9.24
C SER A 210 -9.43 -11.39 7.82
N SER A 211 -8.83 -10.64 6.91
CA SER A 211 -9.15 -10.68 5.49
C SER A 211 -7.89 -10.48 4.65
N HIS A 212 -7.90 -11.02 3.44
CA HIS A 212 -6.83 -10.71 2.50
C HIS A 212 -6.89 -9.23 2.10
N LYS A 213 -5.75 -8.56 2.17
CA LYS A 213 -5.50 -7.24 1.57
C LYS A 213 -4.20 -7.29 0.79
N GLY A 214 -4.21 -6.77 -0.44
CA GLY A 214 -3.02 -6.77 -1.28
C GLY A 214 -3.29 -6.19 -2.65
N MET A 215 -2.30 -6.39 -3.53
CA MET A 215 -2.39 -6.05 -4.94
C MET A 215 -2.42 -7.33 -5.78
N ALA A 216 -3.17 -7.31 -6.87
CA ALA A 216 -3.13 -8.37 -7.87
C ALA A 216 -1.71 -8.53 -8.43
N ARG A 217 -1.35 -9.77 -8.75
CA ARG A 217 -0.02 -10.07 -9.27
C ARG A 217 0.28 -9.28 -10.54
N GLY A 218 1.42 -8.61 -10.57
CA GLY A 218 1.89 -7.81 -11.71
C GLY A 218 1.28 -6.41 -11.81
N SER A 219 0.46 -6.00 -10.83
CA SER A 219 -0.07 -4.65 -10.77
C SER A 219 1.04 -3.60 -10.77
N ASN A 220 0.84 -2.53 -11.53
CA ASN A 220 1.71 -1.36 -11.48
C ASN A 220 1.32 -0.47 -10.28
N ALA A 221 1.71 -0.89 -9.08
CA ALA A 221 1.45 -0.15 -7.84
C ALA A 221 2.31 1.12 -7.70
N SER A 222 3.29 1.33 -8.57
CA SER A 222 4.13 2.52 -8.52
C SER A 222 3.51 3.74 -9.21
N GLU A 223 2.58 3.55 -10.14
CA GLU A 223 1.93 4.63 -10.89
C GLU A 223 0.39 4.51 -10.86
N GLY A 224 -0.13 3.29 -10.68
CA GLY A 224 -1.56 3.03 -10.69
C GLY A 224 -2.25 3.50 -9.42
N LEU A 225 -3.40 4.15 -9.57
CA LEU A 225 -4.30 4.53 -8.49
C LEU A 225 -5.69 3.95 -8.76
N TRP A 226 -6.38 3.51 -7.73
CA TRP A 226 -7.82 3.39 -7.82
C TRP A 226 -8.43 4.78 -7.73
N MET A 227 -9.39 5.06 -8.60
CA MET A 227 -10.13 6.33 -8.59
C MET A 227 -11.59 6.08 -8.92
N SER A 228 -12.45 6.86 -8.30
CA SER A 228 -13.87 6.85 -8.56
C SER A 228 -14.51 8.19 -8.24
N SER A 229 -15.53 8.56 -9.01
CA SER A 229 -16.42 9.66 -8.67
C SER A 229 -17.87 9.17 -8.75
N PRO A 230 -18.70 9.37 -7.71
CA PRO A 230 -20.10 8.99 -7.74
C PRO A 230 -20.85 9.53 -8.95
N GLU A 231 -20.63 10.78 -9.32
CA GLU A 231 -21.25 11.45 -10.48
C GLU A 231 -20.41 11.37 -11.77
N GLY A 232 -19.28 10.63 -11.73
CA GLY A 232 -18.45 10.39 -12.91
C GLY A 232 -17.60 11.59 -13.32
N THR A 233 -17.28 12.49 -12.40
CA THR A 233 -16.35 13.61 -12.64
C THR A 233 -14.98 13.05 -13.00
N ARG A 234 -14.37 13.56 -14.08
CA ARG A 234 -13.01 13.19 -14.47
C ARG A 234 -12.02 13.94 -13.58
N LEU A 235 -10.87 13.34 -13.31
CA LEU A 235 -9.88 13.91 -12.40
C LEU A 235 -9.42 15.33 -12.81
N GLN A 236 -9.21 15.57 -14.09
CA GLN A 236 -8.82 16.90 -14.60
C GLN A 236 -9.87 18.00 -14.40
N ASP A 237 -11.12 17.61 -14.23
CA ASP A 237 -12.25 18.52 -14.04
C ASP A 237 -12.67 18.59 -12.55
N ALA A 238 -11.98 17.84 -11.68
CA ALA A 238 -12.30 17.75 -10.26
C ALA A 238 -11.93 19.05 -9.52
N ARG A 239 -12.88 19.56 -8.73
CA ARG A 239 -12.63 20.65 -7.78
C ARG A 239 -12.12 20.14 -6.43
N ARG A 240 -12.47 18.89 -6.08
CA ARG A 240 -12.06 18.23 -4.83
C ARG A 240 -11.56 16.83 -5.15
N VAL A 241 -10.40 16.49 -4.61
CA VAL A 241 -9.80 15.16 -4.68
C VAL A 241 -9.62 14.64 -3.26
N PHE A 242 -10.23 13.50 -2.95
CA PHE A 242 -10.16 12.83 -1.66
C PHE A 242 -9.23 11.63 -1.77
N LEU A 243 -8.12 11.63 -1.03
CA LEU A 243 -7.07 10.62 -1.14
C LEU A 243 -6.92 9.83 0.16
N PHE A 244 -6.94 8.49 0.05
CA PHE A 244 -6.89 7.55 1.16
C PHE A 244 -5.87 6.43 0.91
N GLU A 245 -5.57 5.65 1.95
CA GLU A 245 -4.73 4.45 1.80
C GLU A 245 -5.50 3.29 1.18
N SER A 246 -6.81 3.19 1.40
CA SER A 246 -7.63 2.13 0.83
C SER A 246 -8.94 2.64 0.22
N ALA A 247 -9.45 1.88 -0.75
CA ALA A 247 -10.75 2.17 -1.35
C ALA A 247 -11.90 2.04 -0.33
N TYR A 248 -11.76 1.19 0.71
CA TYR A 248 -12.76 1.08 1.76
C TYR A 248 -12.87 2.37 2.59
N ASP A 249 -11.73 3.01 2.92
CA ASP A 249 -11.73 4.28 3.66
C ASP A 249 -12.35 5.41 2.84
N ALA A 250 -12.03 5.46 1.55
CA ALA A 250 -12.65 6.40 0.63
C ALA A 250 -14.19 6.25 0.57
N MET A 251 -14.67 5.01 0.50
CA MET A 251 -16.10 4.71 0.49
C MET A 251 -16.77 4.98 1.84
N ALA A 252 -16.08 4.68 2.96
CA ALA A 252 -16.57 4.94 4.31
C ALA A 252 -16.70 6.43 4.56
N PHE A 253 -15.69 7.22 4.22
CA PHE A 253 -15.73 8.68 4.29
C PHE A 253 -16.90 9.27 3.51
N TYR A 254 -17.08 8.84 2.24
CA TYR A 254 -18.21 9.26 1.43
C TYR A 254 -19.55 8.88 2.09
N GLN A 255 -19.69 7.66 2.61
CA GLN A 255 -20.92 7.20 3.25
C GLN A 255 -21.29 8.05 4.46
N MET A 256 -20.33 8.33 5.33
CA MET A 256 -20.59 9.15 6.52
C MET A 256 -21.01 10.56 6.14
N LEU A 257 -20.34 11.21 5.19
CA LEU A 257 -20.64 12.57 4.80
C LEU A 257 -21.89 12.69 3.93
N SER A 258 -22.21 11.72 3.08
CA SER A 258 -23.43 11.73 2.27
C SER A 258 -24.66 11.24 3.02
N GLY A 259 -24.48 10.60 4.19
CA GLY A 259 -25.54 10.02 5.01
C GLY A 259 -26.54 11.04 5.55
N LYS A 260 -27.63 10.53 6.15
CA LYS A 260 -28.68 11.37 6.72
C LYS A 260 -28.22 12.09 7.99
N ASP A 261 -27.34 11.44 8.74
CA ASP A 261 -26.82 11.94 10.01
C ASP A 261 -25.62 12.90 9.84
N SER A 262 -25.25 13.18 8.61
CA SER A 262 -24.19 14.14 8.27
C SER A 262 -24.68 15.59 8.45
N ASN A 263 -23.79 16.44 8.94
CA ASN A 263 -24.03 17.88 9.09
C ASN A 263 -23.97 18.65 7.75
N LEU A 264 -23.62 17.99 6.64
CA LEU A 264 -23.58 18.62 5.32
C LEU A 264 -24.99 18.93 4.80
N ASP A 265 -25.15 20.11 4.24
CA ASP A 265 -26.38 20.48 3.55
C ASP A 265 -26.51 19.79 2.18
N ALA A 266 -27.63 19.97 1.50
CA ALA A 266 -27.89 19.34 0.19
C ALA A 266 -26.91 19.80 -0.90
N LYS A 267 -26.42 21.05 -0.83
CA LYS A 267 -25.45 21.61 -1.77
C LYS A 267 -24.10 20.96 -1.57
N ASP A 268 -23.64 20.88 -0.31
CA ASP A 268 -22.37 20.26 0.04
C ASP A 268 -22.33 18.76 -0.26
N LYS A 269 -23.42 18.03 0.00
CA LYS A 269 -23.57 16.62 -0.41
C LYS A 269 -23.51 16.45 -1.94
N LYS A 270 -24.09 17.37 -2.70
CA LYS A 270 -23.98 17.38 -4.15
C LYS A 270 -22.54 17.64 -4.59
N GLU A 271 -21.84 18.60 -3.99
CA GLU A 271 -20.45 18.87 -4.29
C GLU A 271 -19.54 17.69 -3.90
N LEU A 272 -19.81 17.02 -2.78
CA LEU A 272 -19.12 15.80 -2.38
C LEU A 272 -19.27 14.69 -3.44
N SER A 273 -20.48 14.51 -4.00
CA SER A 273 -20.73 13.50 -5.04
C SER A 273 -20.01 13.77 -6.36
N HIS A 274 -19.66 15.04 -6.64
CA HIS A 274 -18.81 15.43 -7.78
C HIS A 274 -17.30 15.33 -7.46
N GLY A 275 -16.92 15.04 -6.23
CA GLY A 275 -15.53 14.79 -5.86
C GLY A 275 -14.96 13.54 -6.53
N VAL A 276 -13.65 13.51 -6.69
CA VAL A 276 -12.91 12.32 -7.10
C VAL A 276 -12.25 11.69 -5.87
N PHE A 277 -12.59 10.45 -5.62
CA PHE A 277 -12.05 9.64 -4.53
C PHE A 277 -10.95 8.74 -5.07
N ALA A 278 -9.80 8.72 -4.41
CA ALA A 278 -8.63 7.96 -4.83
C ALA A 278 -8.08 7.12 -3.68
N SER A 279 -7.50 5.97 -4.02
CA SER A 279 -6.75 5.12 -3.08
C SER A 279 -5.41 4.76 -3.67
N THR A 280 -4.37 4.82 -2.83
CA THR A 280 -3.03 4.35 -3.17
C THR A 280 -2.89 2.83 -3.07
N GLY A 281 -3.87 2.17 -2.44
CA GLY A 281 -3.86 0.73 -2.19
C GLY A 281 -2.82 0.29 -1.14
N GLY A 282 -2.43 1.19 -0.26
CA GLY A 282 -1.38 1.07 0.75
C GLY A 282 -0.38 2.22 0.62
N ASN A 283 0.91 1.93 0.79
CA ASN A 283 1.96 2.95 0.77
C ASN A 283 1.97 3.75 -0.54
N PRO A 284 1.78 5.08 -0.50
CA PRO A 284 1.81 5.93 -1.69
C PRO A 284 3.21 5.98 -2.30
N SER A 285 3.28 5.97 -3.62
CA SER A 285 4.51 6.30 -4.34
C SER A 285 4.54 7.78 -4.72
N ALA A 286 5.74 8.33 -4.87
CA ALA A 286 5.89 9.71 -5.36
C ALA A 286 5.22 9.89 -6.74
N ARG A 287 5.32 8.90 -7.63
CA ARG A 287 4.72 8.97 -8.97
C ARG A 287 3.19 9.00 -8.96
N GLN A 288 2.55 8.25 -8.05
CA GLN A 288 1.11 8.31 -7.85
C GLN A 288 0.68 9.72 -7.43
N LEU A 289 1.36 10.27 -6.40
CA LEU A 289 1.03 11.58 -5.83
C LEU A 289 1.31 12.73 -6.82
N GLU A 290 2.48 12.74 -7.46
CA GLU A 290 2.82 13.72 -8.48
C GLU A 290 1.85 13.66 -9.68
N GLY A 291 1.51 12.44 -10.14
CA GLY A 291 0.54 12.24 -11.20
C GLY A 291 -0.83 12.83 -10.85
N LEU A 292 -1.29 12.60 -9.60
CA LEU A 292 -2.54 13.14 -9.09
C LEU A 292 -2.54 14.68 -9.10
N MET A 293 -1.49 15.30 -8.54
CA MET A 293 -1.32 16.75 -8.47
C MET A 293 -1.24 17.39 -9.86
N ARG A 294 -0.47 16.80 -10.78
CA ARG A 294 -0.32 17.32 -12.14
C ARG A 294 -1.58 17.24 -12.97
N THR A 295 -2.42 16.22 -12.72
CA THR A 295 -3.68 16.03 -13.46
C THR A 295 -4.79 16.92 -12.89
N ALA A 296 -4.88 17.06 -11.56
CA ALA A 296 -5.91 17.85 -10.87
C ALA A 296 -5.35 19.16 -10.30
N LYS A 297 -4.62 19.93 -11.09
CA LYS A 297 -3.88 21.12 -10.65
C LYS A 297 -4.71 22.16 -9.90
N GLU A 298 -5.99 22.30 -10.27
CA GLU A 298 -6.87 23.30 -9.68
C GLU A 298 -7.73 22.76 -8.54
N ALA A 299 -7.58 21.46 -8.20
CA ALA A 299 -8.35 20.85 -7.14
C ALA A 299 -7.85 21.23 -5.74
N THR A 300 -8.75 21.16 -4.78
CA THR A 300 -8.41 21.05 -3.36
C THR A 300 -8.23 19.57 -3.04
N PHE A 301 -7.12 19.24 -2.39
CA PHE A 301 -6.77 17.88 -2.00
C PHE A 301 -7.14 17.63 -0.53
N HIS A 302 -8.02 16.68 -0.30
CA HIS A 302 -8.43 16.22 1.00
C HIS A 302 -7.70 14.90 1.31
N ILE A 303 -6.81 14.92 2.31
CA ILE A 303 -5.88 13.81 2.59
C ILE A 303 -6.35 13.05 3.82
N GLY A 304 -6.90 11.87 3.63
CA GLY A 304 -7.48 10.99 4.64
C GLY A 304 -6.64 9.73 4.90
N PHE A 305 -5.31 9.84 5.02
CA PHE A 305 -4.46 8.71 5.40
C PHE A 305 -4.67 8.31 6.87
N ASP A 306 -4.32 7.08 7.21
CA ASP A 306 -4.49 6.51 8.56
C ASP A 306 -3.87 7.38 9.66
N MET A 307 -4.36 7.26 10.88
CA MET A 307 -3.89 8.04 12.04
C MET A 307 -2.61 7.49 12.67
N ASP A 308 -2.09 6.37 12.16
CA ASP A 308 -0.84 5.80 12.66
C ASP A 308 0.40 6.58 12.16
N GLU A 309 1.59 6.24 12.71
CA GLU A 309 2.85 6.89 12.33
C GLU A 309 3.19 6.77 10.86
N THR A 310 2.67 5.74 10.19
CA THR A 310 2.88 5.54 8.75
C THR A 310 2.04 6.52 7.94
N GLY A 311 0.77 6.65 8.29
CA GLY A 311 -0.13 7.62 7.65
C GLY A 311 0.31 9.07 7.86
N LYS A 312 0.80 9.43 9.04
CA LYS A 312 1.41 10.76 9.29
C LYS A 312 2.58 11.03 8.34
N ARG A 313 3.47 10.05 8.14
CA ARG A 313 4.58 10.19 7.17
C ARG A 313 4.09 10.36 5.75
N PHE A 314 3.00 9.72 5.36
CA PHE A 314 2.41 9.88 4.03
C PHE A 314 1.82 11.28 3.83
N VAL A 315 1.23 11.87 4.87
CA VAL A 315 0.79 13.28 4.83
C VAL A 315 1.98 14.21 4.58
N GLU A 316 3.08 14.03 5.32
CA GLU A 316 4.28 14.86 5.14
C GLU A 316 4.93 14.64 3.75
N GLN A 317 4.93 13.40 3.25
CA GLN A 317 5.35 13.10 1.89
C GLN A 317 4.48 13.84 0.86
N PHE A 318 3.15 13.83 1.04
CA PHE A 318 2.23 14.55 0.15
C PHE A 318 2.52 16.04 0.16
N LYS A 319 2.64 16.67 1.33
CA LYS A 319 2.95 18.11 1.47
C LYS A 319 4.26 18.49 0.80
N ALA A 320 5.33 17.70 1.01
CA ALA A 320 6.63 17.96 0.39
C ALA A 320 6.61 17.84 -1.14
N LEU A 321 5.80 16.91 -1.69
CA LEU A 321 5.60 16.80 -3.12
C LEU A 321 4.73 17.95 -3.66
N ALA A 322 3.69 18.33 -2.94
CA ALA A 322 2.80 19.43 -3.30
C ALA A 322 3.55 20.76 -3.40
N GLU A 323 4.47 21.04 -2.47
CA GLU A 323 5.36 22.22 -2.55
C GLU A 323 6.19 22.20 -3.84
N ARG A 324 6.75 21.04 -4.22
CA ARG A 324 7.53 20.90 -5.46
C ARG A 324 6.69 21.05 -6.73
N GLU A 325 5.43 20.63 -6.67
CA GLU A 325 4.46 20.75 -7.78
C GLU A 325 3.74 22.12 -7.78
N ASN A 326 4.13 23.04 -6.88
CA ASN A 326 3.54 24.38 -6.71
C ASN A 326 2.03 24.35 -6.40
N ILE A 327 1.59 23.38 -5.61
CA ILE A 327 0.23 23.35 -5.06
C ILE A 327 0.18 24.22 -3.80
N PRO A 328 -0.67 25.24 -3.75
CA PRO A 328 -0.79 26.10 -2.56
C PRO A 328 -1.22 25.29 -1.33
N SER A 329 -0.65 25.63 -0.17
CA SER A 329 -0.92 24.90 1.09
C SER A 329 -2.38 25.00 1.56
N ASP A 330 -3.07 26.09 1.23
CA ASP A 330 -4.50 26.30 1.51
C ASP A 330 -5.43 25.40 0.70
N ARG A 331 -4.90 24.75 -0.34
CA ARG A 331 -5.60 23.71 -1.10
C ARG A 331 -5.30 22.28 -0.63
N ILE A 332 -4.61 22.11 0.50
CA ILE A 332 -4.33 20.81 1.10
C ILE A 332 -5.01 20.75 2.45
N ILE A 333 -6.05 19.94 2.55
CA ILE A 333 -6.84 19.75 3.75
C ILE A 333 -6.56 18.37 4.32
N ARG A 334 -6.21 18.29 5.60
CA ARG A 334 -6.12 17.02 6.30
C ARG A 334 -7.52 16.62 6.76
N GLU A 335 -7.97 15.46 6.32
CA GLU A 335 -9.16 14.81 6.83
C GLU A 335 -8.75 13.77 7.87
N GLU A 336 -9.37 13.82 9.04
CA GLU A 336 -9.07 12.92 10.15
C GLU A 336 -10.35 12.26 10.64
N PRO A 337 -10.34 10.95 10.91
CA PRO A 337 -11.44 10.31 11.60
C PRO A 337 -11.56 10.89 13.02
N SER A 338 -12.73 10.71 13.64
CA SER A 338 -12.96 11.16 15.01
C SER A 338 -11.97 10.52 15.98
N GLU A 339 -11.75 11.18 17.12
CA GLU A 339 -10.79 10.74 18.13
C GLU A 339 -11.02 9.27 18.56
N GLY A 340 -9.92 8.51 18.58
CA GLY A 340 -9.91 7.10 18.94
C GLY A 340 -10.12 6.14 17.78
N TYR A 341 -10.26 6.61 16.54
CA TYR A 341 -10.32 5.73 15.37
C TYR A 341 -9.02 5.80 14.56
N LYS A 342 -8.62 4.67 14.01
CA LYS A 342 -7.41 4.58 13.18
C LYS A 342 -7.63 5.13 11.78
N ASP A 343 -8.76 4.77 11.18
CA ASP A 343 -9.14 5.10 9.81
C ASP A 343 -10.66 5.32 9.70
N PHE A 344 -11.13 5.74 8.54
CA PHE A 344 -12.54 6.05 8.31
C PHE A 344 -13.43 4.80 8.26
N ASN A 345 -12.90 3.64 7.90
CA ASN A 345 -13.68 2.42 7.95
C ASN A 345 -13.87 1.93 9.39
N ASP A 346 -12.88 2.10 10.25
CA ASP A 346 -12.99 1.83 11.70
C ASP A 346 -13.99 2.79 12.35
N GLU A 347 -13.99 4.07 11.98
CA GLU A 347 -14.99 5.04 12.47
C GLU A 347 -16.41 4.64 12.04
N LEU A 348 -16.61 4.29 10.77
CA LEU A 348 -17.91 3.83 10.26
C LEU A 348 -18.42 2.60 11.00
N LEU A 349 -17.52 1.72 11.44
CA LEU A 349 -17.84 0.50 12.19
C LEU A 349 -17.93 0.73 13.71
N GLY A 350 -17.50 1.88 14.21
CA GLY A 350 -17.39 2.15 15.63
C GLY A 350 -16.25 1.40 16.34
N HIS A 351 -15.25 0.94 15.59
CA HIS A 351 -14.10 0.18 16.10
C HIS A 351 -13.00 1.12 16.58
N LYS A 352 -13.08 1.59 17.80
CA LYS A 352 -12.02 2.41 18.40
C LYS A 352 -10.76 1.59 18.64
N VAL A 353 -9.61 2.23 18.44
CA VAL A 353 -8.32 1.71 18.89
C VAL A 353 -8.38 1.68 20.41
N SER A 354 -8.26 0.50 21.01
CA SER A 354 -8.12 0.41 22.46
C SER A 354 -6.81 1.11 22.83
N THR A 355 -6.92 2.30 23.40
CA THR A 355 -5.81 2.86 24.19
C THR A 355 -5.68 1.91 25.37
N GLY A 356 -4.61 1.10 25.39
CA GLY A 356 -4.38 0.08 26.41
C GLY A 356 -4.10 0.66 27.80
N VAL A 357 -5.06 1.39 28.31
CA VAL A 357 -5.12 1.87 29.69
C VAL A 357 -6.52 1.51 30.20
N ASP A 358 -6.71 0.25 30.51
CA ASP A 358 -7.80 -0.12 31.41
C ASP A 358 -7.38 0.28 32.82
N LEU A 359 -8.10 1.22 33.41
CA LEU A 359 -7.97 1.51 34.82
C LEU A 359 -8.76 0.44 35.59
N ASP A 360 -8.13 -0.20 36.56
CA ASP A 360 -8.86 -1.05 37.51
C ASP A 360 -9.89 -0.23 38.32
N ALA A 361 -10.75 -0.89 39.05
CA ALA A 361 -11.77 -0.24 39.85
C ALA A 361 -11.23 0.73 40.89
N ASP A 362 -9.93 0.75 41.12
CA ASP A 362 -9.20 1.59 42.08
C ASP A 362 -8.38 2.70 41.40
N GLY A 363 -8.45 2.84 40.06
CA GLY A 363 -7.81 3.91 39.28
C GLY A 363 -6.32 3.70 39.00
N ASN A 364 -5.79 2.49 39.12
CA ASN A 364 -4.42 2.14 38.75
C ASN A 364 -4.33 1.68 37.30
N VAL A 365 -3.21 1.98 36.64
CA VAL A 365 -2.95 1.60 35.26
C VAL A 365 -2.62 0.10 35.18
N GLU A 366 -3.53 -0.74 34.69
CA GLU A 366 -3.18 -2.09 34.26
C GLU A 366 -2.54 -2.04 32.86
N VAL A 367 -1.25 -2.33 32.81
CA VAL A 367 -0.55 -2.54 31.54
C VAL A 367 -0.87 -3.96 31.07
N ASN A 368 -1.87 -4.12 30.24
CA ASN A 368 -2.11 -5.38 29.55
C ASN A 368 -1.02 -5.56 28.49
N GLU A 369 -0.02 -6.39 28.78
CA GLU A 369 0.88 -6.94 27.77
C GLU A 369 0.04 -7.70 26.73
N CYS A 370 0.12 -7.28 25.48
CA CYS A 370 -0.50 -8.00 24.37
C CYS A 370 0.01 -9.43 24.36
N GLU A 371 -0.88 -10.39 24.65
CA GLU A 371 -0.59 -11.81 24.39
C GLU A 371 -0.35 -12.01 22.91
N GLU A 372 0.90 -12.29 22.55
CA GLU A 372 1.27 -12.83 21.25
C GLU A 372 0.66 -14.23 21.10
N LYS A 373 -0.43 -14.31 20.34
CA LYS A 373 -0.98 -15.61 19.95
C LYS A 373 -0.04 -16.28 18.97
N GLU A 374 0.71 -17.28 19.46
CA GLU A 374 1.47 -18.24 18.65
C GLU A 374 0.56 -18.93 17.63
N TYR A 375 0.86 -18.72 16.35
CA TYR A 375 0.26 -19.50 15.28
C TYR A 375 0.93 -20.88 15.15
N HIS A 376 0.35 -21.90 15.73
CA HIS A 376 0.69 -23.28 15.40
C HIS A 376 0.27 -23.59 13.96
N ARG A 377 1.26 -23.85 13.11
CA ARG A 377 1.07 -24.47 11.80
C ARG A 377 0.75 -25.94 12.01
N HIS A 378 -0.43 -26.36 11.58
CA HIS A 378 -0.65 -27.77 11.24
C HIS A 378 -0.33 -28.01 9.76
N ARG A 379 0.34 -29.12 9.52
CA ARG A 379 0.95 -29.67 8.29
C ARG A 379 0.00 -29.75 7.09
#